data_b466a070e55c5048be7ce4bbe86255c7
#
_entry.id   b466a070e55c5048be7ce4bbe86255c7
#
_cell.length_a   1.000
_cell.length_b   1.000
_cell.length_c   1.000
_cell.angle_alpha   90.00
_cell.angle_beta   90.00
_cell.angle_gamma   90.00
#
_symmetry.space_group_name_H-M   'P 1'
#
loop_
_entity.id
_entity.type
_entity.pdbx_description
1 polymer ?
#
loop_
_entity_poly.entity_id
_entity_poly.type
_entity_poly.pdbx_seq_one_letter_code
_entity_poly.pdbx_strand_id
1 'polypeptide(L)'
;VLLYTTGTTGDPKGVMLTHSSIRFGGMASSKLRRMVPDDIVYGALPMSHVFGLISVLTGACYTGAHVQIEARFSAQKLYDAAMNGVTIIPAVPQMHAMVMQYTKEKGMQRLGSPSLRYVSSGGAPLDPAWKRKAEAFYELPLQNGFGMTETSSGASATDNPIGSPDVSVGPITPGTEAKIDVNAPGGNGVDEGEVLVRGPHLMKGYYRNEAETAKALDADGWLHTGDLGKIDDEGRLYILGRSKELIIHGGFNVYPPEVEAALNDHPQVIQSAVVGRSKDGDEEVLAFVQVSDRDRPDVAELRAFIKERLAGYKMPKHIVLTGALPAAPTGKLLKHKMIETFADQLP
;
A
#
# COMPACT_ATOMS: atom_id res chain seq x y z
N VAL A 1 7.23 -4.40 -22.10
CA VAL A 1 6.51 -5.34 -21.22
C VAL A 1 5.05 -4.96 -21.18
N LEU A 2 4.18 -5.96 -21.10
CA LEU A 2 2.74 -5.78 -20.89
C LEU A 2 2.37 -6.38 -19.53
N LEU A 3 1.89 -5.56 -18.62
CA LEU A 3 1.40 -5.98 -17.31
C LEU A 3 -0.09 -5.66 -17.19
N TYR A 4 -0.89 -6.63 -16.75
CA TYR A 4 -2.32 -6.43 -16.55
C TYR A 4 -2.60 -5.95 -15.14
N THR A 5 -3.45 -4.92 -15.03
CA THR A 5 -3.99 -4.45 -13.76
C THR A 5 -5.47 -4.82 -13.68
N THR A 6 -5.90 -5.28 -12.53
CA THR A 6 -7.34 -5.35 -12.23
C THR A 6 -7.80 -3.95 -11.87
N GLY A 7 -8.28 -3.20 -12.86
CA GLY A 7 -8.92 -1.91 -12.60
C GLY A 7 -10.11 -2.08 -11.63
N THR A 8 -10.40 -1.04 -10.86
CA THR A 8 -11.59 -1.00 -9.99
C THR A 8 -12.92 -1.12 -10.77
N THR A 9 -12.87 -1.09 -12.09
CA THR A 9 -14.02 -1.15 -13.01
C THR A 9 -14.29 -2.54 -13.61
N GLY A 10 -13.57 -3.59 -13.20
CA GLY A 10 -13.85 -4.98 -13.56
C GLY A 10 -12.94 -5.57 -14.64
N ASP A 11 -12.75 -4.94 -15.80
CA ASP A 11 -11.94 -5.50 -16.87
C ASP A 11 -10.45 -5.22 -16.69
N PRO A 12 -9.57 -6.24 -16.79
CA PRO A 12 -8.12 -6.05 -16.70
C PRO A 12 -7.59 -5.18 -17.85
N LYS A 13 -6.80 -4.15 -17.54
CA LYS A 13 -6.14 -3.29 -18.52
C LYS A 13 -4.68 -3.69 -18.69
N GLY A 14 -4.24 -3.86 -19.93
CA GLY A 14 -2.85 -4.17 -20.24
C GLY A 14 -1.99 -2.89 -20.29
N VAL A 15 -1.22 -2.65 -19.26
CA VAL A 15 -0.31 -1.49 -19.15
C VAL A 15 0.93 -1.74 -19.99
N MET A 16 1.21 -0.87 -20.94
CA MET A 16 2.41 -0.95 -21.81
C MET A 16 3.58 -0.22 -21.18
N LEU A 17 4.57 -0.97 -20.69
CA LEU A 17 5.81 -0.43 -20.14
C LEU A 17 6.95 -0.52 -21.15
N THR A 18 7.64 0.59 -21.37
CA THR A 18 8.78 0.67 -22.30
C THR A 18 10.07 0.22 -21.62
N HIS A 19 11.12 -0.09 -22.38
CA HIS A 19 12.44 -0.33 -21.81
C HIS A 19 12.96 0.90 -21.05
N SER A 20 12.63 2.11 -21.52
CA SER A 20 13.02 3.36 -20.85
C SER A 20 12.38 3.48 -19.48
N SER A 21 11.05 3.31 -19.39
CA SER A 21 10.33 3.44 -18.12
C SER A 21 10.73 2.35 -17.10
N ILE A 22 10.93 1.10 -17.57
CA ILE A 22 11.41 0.00 -16.73
C ILE A 22 12.82 0.27 -16.19
N ARG A 23 13.75 0.72 -17.06
CA ARG A 23 15.12 1.10 -16.64
C ARG A 23 15.09 2.22 -15.61
N PHE A 24 14.27 3.24 -15.84
CA PHE A 24 14.12 4.34 -14.88
C PHE A 24 13.59 3.84 -13.53
N GLY A 25 12.54 3.03 -13.53
CA GLY A 25 11.97 2.44 -12.31
C GLY A 25 12.97 1.58 -11.55
N GLY A 26 13.75 0.75 -12.24
CA GLY A 26 14.83 -0.05 -11.64
C GLY A 26 15.93 0.82 -11.03
N MET A 27 16.40 1.84 -11.76
CA MET A 27 17.36 2.81 -11.25
C MET A 27 16.83 3.54 -10.01
N ALA A 28 15.62 4.07 -10.07
CA ALA A 28 15.01 4.77 -8.97
C ALA A 28 14.89 3.88 -7.72
N SER A 29 14.38 2.66 -7.91
CA SER A 29 14.25 1.68 -6.82
C SER A 29 15.59 1.30 -6.19
N SER A 30 16.64 1.14 -6.99
CA SER A 30 17.98 0.82 -6.48
C SER A 30 18.59 1.98 -5.69
N LYS A 31 18.46 3.22 -6.19
CA LYS A 31 18.95 4.42 -5.49
C LYS A 31 18.23 4.66 -4.17
N LEU A 32 16.90 4.56 -4.16
CA LEU A 32 16.08 4.74 -2.95
C LEU A 32 16.44 3.73 -1.85
N ARG A 33 16.78 2.49 -2.23
CA ARG A 33 17.21 1.45 -1.30
C ARG A 33 18.71 1.44 -1.05
N ARG A 34 19.45 2.35 -1.68
CA ARG A 34 20.92 2.39 -1.62
C ARG A 34 21.53 1.00 -1.90
N MET A 35 21.01 0.33 -2.93
CA MET A 35 21.46 -1.02 -3.28
C MET A 35 22.90 -1.02 -3.75
N VAL A 36 23.64 -2.04 -3.36
CA VAL A 36 25.02 -2.31 -3.75
C VAL A 36 25.15 -3.73 -4.31
N PRO A 37 26.24 -4.09 -5.03
CA PRO A 37 26.40 -5.40 -5.63
C PRO A 37 26.37 -6.57 -4.65
N ASP A 38 26.79 -6.34 -3.39
CA ASP A 38 26.81 -7.36 -2.34
C ASP A 38 25.45 -7.60 -1.67
N ASP A 39 24.43 -6.85 -2.05
CA ASP A 39 23.09 -7.05 -1.50
C ASP A 39 22.44 -8.33 -2.00
N ILE A 40 21.66 -8.94 -1.10
CA ILE A 40 20.75 -10.04 -1.39
C ILE A 40 19.33 -9.54 -1.13
N VAL A 41 18.56 -9.36 -2.19
CA VAL A 41 17.18 -8.87 -2.14
C VAL A 41 16.21 -10.06 -2.05
N TYR A 42 15.30 -10.04 -1.07
CA TYR A 42 14.26 -11.07 -0.95
C TYR A 42 13.20 -10.89 -2.04
N GLY A 43 13.04 -11.89 -2.91
CA GLY A 43 12.22 -11.85 -4.12
C GLY A 43 10.98 -12.75 -4.06
N ALA A 44 10.11 -12.60 -3.05
CA ALA A 44 8.85 -13.33 -2.96
C ALA A 44 7.65 -12.58 -3.57
N LEU A 45 7.83 -11.31 -3.94
CA LEU A 45 6.80 -10.56 -4.66
C LEU A 45 6.66 -11.09 -6.09
N PRO A 46 5.43 -11.30 -6.60
CA PRO A 46 5.22 -11.85 -7.92
C PRO A 46 5.91 -11.03 -9.02
N MET A 47 6.66 -11.69 -9.90
CA MET A 47 7.31 -11.05 -11.06
C MET A 47 6.30 -10.68 -12.16
N SER A 48 5.06 -11.15 -12.07
CA SER A 48 3.92 -10.69 -12.87
C SER A 48 3.30 -9.39 -12.36
N HIS A 49 3.81 -8.84 -11.25
CA HIS A 49 3.42 -7.55 -10.69
C HIS A 49 4.59 -6.55 -10.78
N VAL A 50 4.28 -5.29 -11.03
CA VAL A 50 5.29 -4.22 -11.19
C VAL A 50 6.26 -4.11 -10.02
N PHE A 51 5.80 -4.33 -8.80
CA PHE A 51 6.64 -4.27 -7.61
C PHE A 51 7.72 -5.37 -7.64
N GLY A 52 7.37 -6.62 -7.93
CA GLY A 52 8.34 -7.71 -8.08
C GLY A 52 9.26 -7.53 -9.29
N LEU A 53 8.68 -7.25 -10.46
CA LEU A 53 9.44 -7.14 -11.71
C LEU A 53 10.40 -5.94 -11.72
N ILE A 54 9.93 -4.76 -11.32
CA ILE A 54 10.71 -3.53 -11.48
C ILE A 54 11.46 -3.18 -10.21
N SER A 55 10.76 -3.06 -9.08
CA SER A 55 11.42 -2.64 -7.84
C SER A 55 12.38 -3.69 -7.27
N VAL A 56 12.09 -4.98 -7.46
CA VAL A 56 12.96 -6.07 -6.97
C VAL A 56 13.94 -6.48 -8.06
N LEU A 57 13.45 -7.13 -9.12
CA LEU A 57 14.33 -7.74 -10.12
C LEU A 57 15.12 -6.70 -10.91
N THR A 58 14.44 -5.72 -11.53
CA THR A 58 15.15 -4.71 -12.35
C THR A 58 16.02 -3.79 -11.48
N GLY A 59 15.60 -3.48 -10.23
CA GLY A 59 16.41 -2.73 -9.28
C GLY A 59 17.70 -3.45 -8.91
N ALA A 60 17.65 -4.75 -8.65
CA ALA A 60 18.83 -5.57 -8.38
C ALA A 60 19.73 -5.69 -9.62
N CYS A 61 19.15 -5.94 -10.80
CA CYS A 61 19.93 -5.98 -12.06
C CYS A 61 20.67 -4.67 -12.34
N TYR A 62 20.09 -3.53 -11.96
CA TYR A 62 20.72 -2.22 -12.17
C TYR A 62 22.03 -2.06 -11.39
N THR A 63 22.14 -2.67 -10.23
CA THR A 63 23.31 -2.58 -9.34
C THR A 63 24.20 -3.81 -9.35
N GLY A 64 23.76 -4.92 -9.96
CA GLY A 64 24.45 -6.21 -9.88
C GLY A 64 24.20 -6.97 -8.58
N ALA A 65 23.19 -6.57 -7.82
CA ALA A 65 22.79 -7.25 -6.58
C ALA A 65 22.13 -8.61 -6.86
N HIS A 66 22.19 -9.51 -5.88
CA HIS A 66 21.53 -10.81 -5.95
C HIS A 66 20.04 -10.70 -5.63
N VAL A 67 19.22 -11.58 -6.25
CA VAL A 67 17.81 -11.75 -5.87
C VAL A 67 17.59 -13.19 -5.47
N GLN A 68 17.24 -13.41 -4.19
CA GLN A 68 16.77 -14.70 -3.72
C GLN A 68 15.29 -14.86 -4.07
N ILE A 69 15.01 -15.56 -5.19
CA ILE A 69 13.64 -15.72 -5.68
C ILE A 69 12.94 -16.84 -4.91
N GLU A 70 11.75 -16.52 -4.38
CA GLU A 70 10.84 -17.47 -3.78
C GLU A 70 9.58 -17.62 -4.63
N ALA A 71 9.32 -18.83 -5.10
CA ALA A 71 8.16 -19.12 -5.95
C ALA A 71 6.81 -18.89 -5.23
N ARG A 72 6.80 -19.08 -3.91
CA ARG A 72 5.65 -18.82 -3.04
C ARG A 72 6.14 -18.27 -1.71
N PHE A 73 5.54 -17.18 -1.29
CA PHE A 73 5.78 -16.62 0.04
C PHE A 73 5.35 -17.59 1.14
N SER A 74 6.16 -17.70 2.19
CA SER A 74 5.75 -18.16 3.51
C SER A 74 6.53 -17.40 4.58
N ALA A 75 5.93 -17.24 5.75
CA ALA A 75 6.57 -16.54 6.87
C ALA A 75 7.86 -17.24 7.31
N GLN A 76 7.88 -18.58 7.31
CA GLN A 76 9.07 -19.36 7.62
C GLN A 76 10.19 -19.07 6.62
N LYS A 77 9.92 -19.10 5.31
CA LYS A 77 10.95 -18.85 4.29
C LYS A 77 11.52 -17.44 4.36
N LEU A 78 10.68 -16.43 4.64
CA LEU A 78 11.17 -15.07 4.86
C LEU A 78 12.06 -14.99 6.09
N TYR A 79 11.67 -15.63 7.21
CA TYR A 79 12.48 -15.72 8.41
C TYR A 79 13.82 -16.40 8.10
N ASP A 80 13.80 -17.57 7.47
CA ASP A 80 15.01 -18.33 7.13
C ASP A 80 15.94 -17.52 6.21
N ALA A 81 15.38 -16.83 5.20
CA ALA A 81 16.14 -15.95 4.31
C ALA A 81 16.80 -14.79 5.05
N ALA A 82 16.08 -14.14 5.97
CA ALA A 82 16.61 -13.05 6.79
C ALA A 82 17.75 -13.53 7.72
N MET A 83 17.68 -14.76 8.21
CA MET A 83 18.75 -15.36 9.05
C MET A 83 19.95 -15.85 8.22
N ASN A 84 19.78 -16.06 6.91
CA ASN A 84 20.79 -16.61 6.01
C ASN A 84 21.31 -15.63 4.95
N GLY A 85 21.41 -14.35 5.29
CA GLY A 85 22.18 -13.39 4.51
C GLY A 85 21.37 -12.39 3.66
N VAL A 86 20.04 -12.49 3.61
CA VAL A 86 19.22 -11.44 2.96
C VAL A 86 19.44 -10.10 3.63
N THR A 87 19.70 -9.08 2.81
CA THR A 87 20.01 -7.71 3.26
C THR A 87 18.87 -6.72 3.04
N ILE A 88 17.98 -7.01 2.09
CA ILE A 88 16.87 -6.13 1.70
C ILE A 88 15.57 -6.94 1.63
N ILE A 89 14.54 -6.51 2.37
CA ILE A 89 13.19 -7.09 2.34
C ILE A 89 12.19 -6.05 1.85
N PRO A 90 11.85 -6.03 0.54
CA PRO A 90 10.68 -5.33 0.03
C PRO A 90 9.47 -6.25 0.16
N ALA A 91 8.42 -5.81 0.83
CA ALA A 91 7.24 -6.63 1.05
C ALA A 91 5.95 -5.79 1.10
N VAL A 92 4.81 -6.46 1.16
CA VAL A 92 3.51 -5.84 1.46
C VAL A 92 3.18 -6.00 2.95
N PRO A 93 2.29 -5.18 3.53
CA PRO A 93 1.97 -5.24 4.96
C PRO A 93 1.64 -6.64 5.47
N GLN A 94 0.87 -7.41 4.71
CA GLN A 94 0.49 -8.77 5.08
C GLN A 94 1.69 -9.72 5.23
N MET A 95 2.70 -9.60 4.36
CA MET A 95 3.90 -10.45 4.46
C MET A 95 4.68 -10.15 5.75
N HIS A 96 4.81 -8.88 6.10
CA HIS A 96 5.42 -8.48 7.36
C HIS A 96 4.62 -8.98 8.57
N ALA A 97 3.28 -8.81 8.55
CA ALA A 97 2.42 -9.29 9.63
C ALA A 97 2.55 -10.81 9.84
N MET A 98 2.62 -11.58 8.75
CA MET A 98 2.76 -13.04 8.83
C MET A 98 4.10 -13.47 9.42
N VAL A 99 5.22 -12.81 9.09
CA VAL A 99 6.52 -13.17 9.72
C VAL A 99 6.57 -12.75 11.18
N MET A 100 5.98 -11.60 11.54
CA MET A 100 5.86 -11.19 12.95
C MET A 100 5.06 -12.18 13.77
N GLN A 101 3.94 -12.67 13.22
CA GLN A 101 3.12 -13.69 13.88
C GLN A 101 3.88 -15.02 14.02
N TYR A 102 4.54 -15.48 12.95
CA TYR A 102 5.34 -16.70 12.95
C TYR A 102 6.45 -16.69 14.02
N THR A 103 7.15 -15.58 14.16
CA THR A 103 8.21 -15.44 15.17
C THR A 103 7.64 -15.35 16.59
N LYS A 104 6.50 -14.65 16.76
CA LYS A 104 5.78 -14.59 18.04
C LYS A 104 5.35 -15.98 18.53
N GLU A 105 4.87 -16.84 17.64
CA GLU A 105 4.52 -18.24 17.97
C GLU A 105 5.73 -19.08 18.41
N LYS A 106 6.93 -18.68 18.01
CA LYS A 106 8.21 -19.27 18.46
C LYS A 106 8.80 -18.58 19.70
N GLY A 107 8.06 -17.68 20.35
CA GLY A 107 8.51 -16.95 21.53
C GLY A 107 9.49 -15.82 21.25
N MET A 108 9.66 -15.42 19.97
CA MET A 108 10.56 -14.35 19.57
C MET A 108 9.76 -13.05 19.34
N GLN A 109 10.26 -11.94 19.90
CA GLN A 109 9.64 -10.62 19.75
C GLN A 109 10.32 -9.77 18.66
N ARG A 110 11.50 -10.17 18.21
CA ARG A 110 12.33 -9.46 17.22
C ARG A 110 12.83 -10.44 16.19
N LEU A 111 13.11 -9.94 14.99
CA LEU A 111 13.66 -10.79 13.92
C LEU A 111 15.10 -11.19 14.23
N GLY A 112 15.94 -10.26 14.69
CA GLY A 112 17.33 -10.55 15.05
C GLY A 112 18.22 -10.95 13.87
N SER A 113 17.92 -10.45 12.66
CA SER A 113 18.72 -10.78 11.48
C SER A 113 20.13 -10.17 11.54
N PRO A 114 21.18 -10.96 11.26
CA PRO A 114 22.55 -10.44 11.30
C PRO A 114 22.95 -9.60 10.08
N SER A 115 22.20 -9.66 9.00
CA SER A 115 22.56 -9.06 7.69
C SER A 115 21.56 -8.05 7.15
N LEU A 116 20.33 -8.06 7.66
CA LEU A 116 19.26 -7.21 7.16
C LEU A 116 19.58 -5.72 7.45
N ARG A 117 19.53 -4.89 6.41
CA ARG A 117 19.83 -3.46 6.50
C ARG A 117 18.72 -2.53 5.98
N TYR A 118 17.78 -3.09 5.24
CA TYR A 118 16.69 -2.30 4.64
C TYR A 118 15.40 -3.10 4.58
N VAL A 119 14.33 -2.48 5.06
CA VAL A 119 12.97 -3.02 5.03
C VAL A 119 12.03 -1.98 4.46
N SER A 120 11.18 -2.38 3.53
CA SER A 120 10.14 -1.48 2.99
C SER A 120 8.79 -2.17 2.85
N SER A 121 7.75 -1.39 3.07
CA SER A 121 6.36 -1.77 2.84
C SER A 121 5.81 -0.95 1.67
N GLY A 122 5.02 -1.58 0.80
CA GLY A 122 4.40 -0.91 -0.33
C GLY A 122 3.09 -1.56 -0.74
N GLY A 123 2.35 -0.90 -1.63
CA GLY A 123 1.09 -1.41 -2.18
C GLY A 123 -0.15 -1.22 -1.29
N ALA A 124 0.01 -0.63 -0.11
CA ALA A 124 -1.07 -0.20 0.77
C ALA A 124 -0.63 1.00 1.62
N PRO A 125 -1.56 1.82 2.13
CA PRO A 125 -1.25 2.89 3.07
C PRO A 125 -0.53 2.37 4.32
N LEU A 126 0.36 3.17 4.88
CA LEU A 126 1.12 2.82 6.06
C LEU A 126 0.38 3.31 7.31
N ASP A 127 -0.05 2.37 8.13
CA ASP A 127 -0.63 2.64 9.44
C ASP A 127 0.48 3.01 10.45
N PRO A 128 0.32 4.12 11.23
CA PRO A 128 1.35 4.56 12.17
C PRO A 128 1.67 3.56 13.29
N ALA A 129 0.65 2.91 13.84
CA ALA A 129 0.85 1.94 14.92
C ALA A 129 1.50 0.67 14.40
N TRP A 130 1.07 0.25 13.23
CA TRP A 130 1.67 -0.89 12.55
C TRP A 130 3.13 -0.63 12.17
N LYS A 131 3.46 0.58 11.67
CA LYS A 131 4.84 1.02 11.42
C LYS A 131 5.71 0.86 12.66
N ARG A 132 5.26 1.39 13.81
CA ARG A 132 6.00 1.27 15.08
C ARG A 132 6.23 -0.18 15.49
N LYS A 133 5.21 -1.05 15.35
CA LYS A 133 5.32 -2.51 15.63
C LYS A 133 6.36 -3.17 14.72
N ALA A 134 6.34 -2.87 13.42
CA ALA A 134 7.27 -3.43 12.46
C ALA A 134 8.72 -2.92 12.71
N GLU A 135 8.90 -1.64 12.98
CA GLU A 135 10.22 -1.07 13.31
C GLU A 135 10.82 -1.69 14.58
N ALA A 136 9.99 -1.91 15.62
CA ALA A 136 10.43 -2.60 16.83
C ALA A 136 10.80 -4.08 16.56
N PHE A 137 10.10 -4.73 15.64
CA PHE A 137 10.37 -6.12 15.26
C PHE A 137 11.64 -6.27 14.42
N TYR A 138 11.84 -5.43 13.42
CA TYR A 138 13.01 -5.48 12.54
C TYR A 138 14.24 -4.79 13.13
N GLU A 139 14.06 -3.92 14.12
CA GLU A 139 15.09 -3.01 14.65
C GLU A 139 15.69 -2.11 13.55
N LEU A 140 14.91 -1.82 12.53
CA LEU A 140 15.24 -1.00 11.37
C LEU A 140 14.08 -0.06 11.02
N PRO A 141 14.38 1.07 10.34
CA PRO A 141 13.32 1.91 9.80
C PRO A 141 12.46 1.14 8.81
N LEU A 142 11.14 1.25 8.92
CA LEU A 142 10.24 0.74 7.89
C LEU A 142 10.01 1.83 6.86
N GLN A 143 10.60 1.67 5.68
CA GLN A 143 10.42 2.61 4.58
C GLN A 143 9.09 2.34 3.85
N ASN A 144 8.49 3.41 3.34
CA ASN A 144 7.23 3.36 2.60
C ASN A 144 7.43 3.98 1.22
N GLY A 145 6.51 3.71 0.28
CA GLY A 145 6.56 4.30 -1.04
C GLY A 145 5.26 4.15 -1.79
N PHE A 146 5.03 5.06 -2.72
CA PHE A 146 3.90 5.07 -3.62
C PHE A 146 4.32 4.76 -5.05
N GLY A 147 3.49 3.98 -5.72
CA GLY A 147 3.63 3.66 -7.12
C GLY A 147 2.55 2.70 -7.57
N MET A 148 2.38 2.65 -8.88
CA MET A 148 1.39 1.81 -9.55
C MET A 148 2.00 1.19 -10.81
N THR A 149 1.27 0.32 -11.48
CA THR A 149 1.77 -0.31 -12.71
C THR A 149 2.06 0.75 -13.77
N GLU A 150 1.21 1.75 -13.87
CA GLU A 150 1.29 2.86 -14.81
C GLU A 150 2.50 3.78 -14.58
N THR A 151 3.10 3.74 -13.37
CA THR A 151 4.32 4.49 -13.02
C THR A 151 5.58 3.62 -12.97
N SER A 152 5.57 2.44 -13.59
CA SER A 152 6.71 1.51 -13.55
C SER A 152 7.25 1.29 -12.13
N SER A 153 6.38 1.10 -11.15
CA SER A 153 6.59 0.86 -9.73
C SER A 153 6.62 2.13 -8.87
N GLY A 154 7.71 2.89 -8.81
CA GLY A 154 7.88 3.93 -7.77
C GLY A 154 7.77 5.35 -8.28
N ALA A 155 6.83 6.13 -7.74
CA ALA A 155 6.73 7.58 -7.91
C ALA A 155 7.31 8.35 -6.72
N SER A 156 7.32 7.75 -5.53
CA SER A 156 7.91 8.33 -4.32
C SER A 156 8.36 7.25 -3.34
N ALA A 157 9.25 7.59 -2.41
CA ALA A 157 9.59 6.73 -1.28
C ALA A 157 10.21 7.53 -0.13
N THR A 158 10.05 7.02 1.10
CA THR A 158 10.66 7.58 2.30
C THR A 158 12.12 7.13 2.46
N ASP A 159 12.89 7.93 3.19
CA ASP A 159 14.22 7.59 3.72
C ASP A 159 14.30 8.08 5.18
N ASN A 160 13.39 7.56 5.99
CA ASN A 160 13.19 7.98 7.37
C ASN A 160 14.13 7.25 8.34
N PRO A 161 14.57 7.89 9.42
CA PRO A 161 15.19 7.18 10.54
C PRO A 161 14.15 6.34 11.29
N ILE A 162 14.63 5.35 12.06
CA ILE A 162 13.78 4.55 12.95
C ILE A 162 13.07 5.46 13.96
N GLY A 163 11.80 5.17 14.22
CA GLY A 163 10.97 5.95 15.15
C GLY A 163 10.42 7.26 14.57
N SER A 164 10.68 7.58 13.31
CA SER A 164 10.05 8.74 12.65
C SER A 164 8.54 8.64 12.69
N PRO A 165 7.80 9.70 13.07
CA PRO A 165 6.34 9.71 13.03
C PRO A 165 5.78 9.84 11.62
N ASP A 166 6.63 10.09 10.62
CA ASP A 166 6.24 10.28 9.22
C ASP A 166 5.59 9.01 8.66
N VAL A 167 4.38 9.16 8.15
CA VAL A 167 3.59 8.13 7.46
C VAL A 167 3.30 8.51 6.02
N SER A 168 3.98 9.52 5.50
CA SER A 168 3.95 9.88 4.08
C SER A 168 4.47 8.73 3.22
N VAL A 169 4.31 8.88 1.91
CA VAL A 169 4.99 8.01 0.95
C VAL A 169 6.32 8.62 0.47
N GLY A 170 6.78 9.67 1.18
CA GLY A 170 8.05 10.33 0.95
C GLY A 170 8.03 11.38 -0.16
N PRO A 171 9.18 11.99 -0.42
CA PRO A 171 9.34 12.92 -1.53
C PRO A 171 9.22 12.21 -2.88
N ILE A 172 8.91 13.01 -3.90
CA ILE A 172 8.79 12.54 -5.27
C ILE A 172 10.18 12.08 -5.78
N THR A 173 10.18 10.97 -6.50
CA THR A 173 11.40 10.40 -7.08
C THR A 173 12.14 11.43 -7.95
N PRO A 174 13.43 11.66 -7.74
CA PRO A 174 14.20 12.62 -8.55
C PRO A 174 14.11 12.34 -10.05
N GLY A 175 13.81 13.39 -10.83
CA GLY A 175 13.60 13.30 -12.28
C GLY A 175 12.15 12.98 -12.68
N THR A 176 11.22 12.99 -11.71
CA THR A 176 9.79 12.96 -11.94
C THR A 176 9.12 14.18 -11.28
N GLU A 177 7.86 14.41 -11.61
CA GLU A 177 7.07 15.54 -11.11
C GLU A 177 5.76 15.01 -10.53
N ALA A 178 5.24 15.69 -9.51
CA ALA A 178 3.88 15.49 -9.01
C ALA A 178 3.21 16.84 -8.69
N LYS A 179 1.89 16.84 -8.80
CA LYS A 179 1.03 17.95 -8.35
C LYS A 179 -0.30 17.39 -7.84
N ILE A 180 -1.02 18.22 -7.10
CA ILE A 180 -2.37 17.89 -6.62
C ILE A 180 -3.40 18.68 -7.42
N ASP A 181 -4.34 17.98 -8.02
CA ASP A 181 -5.53 18.61 -8.60
C ASP A 181 -6.62 18.72 -7.52
N VAL A 182 -6.64 19.86 -6.84
CA VAL A 182 -7.56 20.12 -5.74
C VAL A 182 -9.00 20.25 -6.18
N ASN A 183 -9.26 20.43 -7.48
CA ASN A 183 -10.58 20.56 -8.07
C ASN A 183 -11.13 19.23 -8.62
N ALA A 184 -10.34 18.17 -8.61
CA ALA A 184 -10.78 16.84 -9.00
C ALA A 184 -11.87 16.30 -8.04
N PRO A 185 -12.69 15.35 -8.49
CA PRO A 185 -13.66 14.70 -7.60
C PRO A 185 -13.01 14.11 -6.34
N GLY A 186 -13.49 14.55 -5.18
CA GLY A 186 -12.91 14.20 -3.87
C GLY A 186 -11.85 15.16 -3.37
N GLY A 187 -11.48 16.19 -4.14
CA GLY A 187 -10.63 17.27 -3.69
C GLY A 187 -11.37 18.25 -2.76
N ASN A 188 -10.63 19.00 -1.94
CA ASN A 188 -11.18 19.98 -1.01
C ASN A 188 -11.06 21.43 -1.50
N GLY A 189 -10.53 21.64 -2.71
CA GLY A 189 -10.32 22.96 -3.31
C GLY A 189 -9.17 23.77 -2.70
N VAL A 190 -8.40 23.22 -1.78
CA VAL A 190 -7.31 23.89 -1.06
C VAL A 190 -5.97 23.19 -1.23
N ASP A 191 -5.80 22.01 -0.64
CA ASP A 191 -4.54 21.28 -0.59
C ASP A 191 -4.68 19.76 -0.81
N GLU A 192 -5.89 19.21 -0.76
CA GLU A 192 -6.19 17.81 -1.01
C GLU A 192 -6.91 17.62 -2.34
N GLY A 193 -6.52 16.62 -3.11
CA GLY A 193 -7.11 16.34 -4.42
C GLY A 193 -6.46 15.13 -5.10
N GLU A 194 -6.73 14.98 -6.40
CA GLU A 194 -6.12 13.90 -7.16
C GLU A 194 -4.62 14.12 -7.33
N VAL A 195 -3.84 13.06 -7.06
CA VAL A 195 -2.40 13.05 -7.31
C VAL A 195 -2.15 12.84 -8.81
N LEU A 196 -1.51 13.81 -9.44
CA LEU A 196 -1.05 13.71 -10.82
C LEU A 196 0.46 13.57 -10.83
N VAL A 197 0.99 12.69 -11.69
CA VAL A 197 2.43 12.48 -11.82
C VAL A 197 2.87 12.55 -13.28
N ARG A 198 4.10 13.01 -13.51
CA ARG A 198 4.71 13.13 -14.84
C ARG A 198 6.18 12.74 -14.82
N GLY A 199 6.66 12.09 -15.87
CA GLY A 199 8.09 11.78 -15.99
C GLY A 199 8.40 10.50 -16.80
N PRO A 200 9.68 10.14 -16.87
CA PRO A 200 10.16 9.02 -17.70
C PRO A 200 9.72 7.63 -17.17
N HIS A 201 9.15 7.56 -15.97
CA HIS A 201 8.65 6.33 -15.35
C HIS A 201 7.26 5.95 -15.85
N LEU A 202 6.56 6.79 -16.59
CA LEU A 202 5.19 6.55 -17.01
C LEU A 202 5.07 5.48 -18.08
N MET A 203 3.93 4.81 -18.09
CA MET A 203 3.51 3.90 -19.14
C MET A 203 3.40 4.61 -20.50
N LYS A 204 3.45 3.83 -21.59
CA LYS A 204 3.10 4.32 -22.93
C LYS A 204 1.58 4.51 -23.10
N GLY A 205 0.77 3.78 -22.34
CA GLY A 205 -0.68 3.72 -22.39
C GLY A 205 -1.20 2.31 -22.16
N TYR A 206 -2.51 2.13 -22.30
CA TYR A 206 -3.15 0.81 -22.21
C TYR A 206 -3.22 0.14 -23.59
N TYR A 207 -2.85 -1.13 -23.64
CA TYR A 207 -2.80 -1.91 -24.88
C TYR A 207 -4.20 -2.04 -25.51
N ARG A 208 -4.32 -1.61 -26.76
CA ARG A 208 -5.57 -1.61 -27.55
C ARG A 208 -6.75 -0.94 -26.82
N ASN A 209 -6.46 0.10 -26.02
CA ASN A 209 -7.48 0.84 -25.27
C ASN A 209 -7.13 2.33 -25.21
N GLU A 210 -7.30 2.98 -26.38
CA GLU A 210 -6.98 4.42 -26.52
C GLU A 210 -7.89 5.30 -25.68
N ALA A 211 -9.16 4.93 -25.54
CA ALA A 211 -10.13 5.67 -24.75
C ALA A 211 -9.74 5.74 -23.26
N GLU A 212 -9.32 4.62 -22.66
CA GLU A 212 -8.86 4.61 -21.28
C GLU A 212 -7.47 5.25 -21.15
N THR A 213 -6.63 5.14 -22.18
CA THR A 213 -5.34 5.85 -22.20
C THR A 213 -5.54 7.35 -22.17
N ALA A 214 -6.45 7.90 -22.99
CA ALA A 214 -6.75 9.33 -23.03
C ALA A 214 -7.39 9.86 -21.73
N LYS A 215 -8.05 9.00 -20.96
CA LYS A 215 -8.57 9.36 -19.63
C LYS A 215 -7.46 9.39 -18.56
N ALA A 216 -6.46 8.50 -18.72
CA ALA A 216 -5.40 8.36 -17.72
C ALA A 216 -4.22 9.30 -17.97
N LEU A 217 -3.88 9.57 -19.24
CA LEU A 217 -2.79 10.45 -19.65
C LEU A 217 -3.35 11.65 -20.39
N ASP A 218 -3.19 12.83 -19.82
CA ASP A 218 -3.63 14.07 -20.45
C ASP A 218 -2.67 14.55 -21.56
N ALA A 219 -3.06 15.62 -22.27
CA ALA A 219 -2.27 16.18 -23.37
C ALA A 219 -0.93 16.79 -22.93
N ASP A 220 -0.81 17.17 -21.66
CA ASP A 220 0.41 17.75 -21.07
C ASP A 220 1.34 16.66 -20.47
N GLY A 221 0.96 15.39 -20.62
CA GLY A 221 1.71 14.23 -20.17
C GLY A 221 1.58 13.92 -18.68
N TRP A 222 0.55 14.44 -18.02
CA TRP A 222 0.25 14.06 -16.64
C TRP A 222 -0.58 12.77 -16.60
N LEU A 223 -0.18 11.87 -15.72
CA LEU A 223 -0.96 10.69 -15.38
C LEU A 223 -1.92 11.02 -14.24
N HIS A 224 -3.21 10.84 -14.49
CA HIS A 224 -4.27 10.83 -13.49
C HIS A 224 -4.25 9.50 -12.76
N THR A 225 -3.80 9.51 -11.49
CA THR A 225 -3.57 8.26 -10.74
C THR A 225 -4.84 7.64 -10.20
N GLY A 226 -5.89 8.44 -10.02
CA GLY A 226 -7.10 8.06 -9.31
C GLY A 226 -6.90 7.92 -7.80
N ASP A 227 -5.72 8.28 -7.30
CA ASP A 227 -5.41 8.33 -5.87
C ASP A 227 -5.54 9.77 -5.37
N LEU A 228 -6.18 9.97 -4.23
CA LEU A 228 -6.30 11.26 -3.55
C LEU A 228 -5.13 11.45 -2.60
N GLY A 229 -4.60 12.65 -2.52
CA GLY A 229 -3.45 12.95 -1.69
C GLY A 229 -3.23 14.43 -1.46
N LYS A 230 -2.14 14.73 -0.78
CA LYS A 230 -1.61 16.08 -0.61
C LYS A 230 -0.08 16.05 -0.58
N ILE A 231 0.51 17.20 -0.85
CA ILE A 231 1.95 17.44 -0.73
C ILE A 231 2.13 18.51 0.34
N ASP A 232 2.96 18.21 1.35
CA ASP A 232 3.26 19.17 2.42
C ASP A 232 4.36 20.17 2.03
N ASP A 233 4.65 21.12 2.94
CA ASP A 233 5.64 22.18 2.71
C ASP A 233 7.08 21.65 2.57
N GLU A 234 7.35 20.42 3.08
CA GLU A 234 8.63 19.73 2.90
C GLU A 234 8.68 18.90 1.60
N GLY A 235 7.63 18.93 0.78
CA GLY A 235 7.54 18.21 -0.49
C GLY A 235 7.27 16.72 -0.34
N ARG A 236 6.76 16.27 0.81
CA ARG A 236 6.38 14.88 1.03
C ARG A 236 4.96 14.63 0.55
N LEU A 237 4.78 13.56 -0.21
CA LEU A 237 3.48 13.11 -0.69
C LEU A 237 2.77 12.25 0.36
N TYR A 238 1.51 12.55 0.63
CA TYR A 238 0.60 11.76 1.45
C TYR A 238 -0.51 11.21 0.56
N ILE A 239 -0.75 9.90 0.62
CA ILE A 239 -1.89 9.26 -0.05
C ILE A 239 -3.01 9.11 0.97
N LEU A 240 -4.13 9.76 0.72
CA LEU A 240 -5.30 9.74 1.58
C LEU A 240 -6.25 8.59 1.27
N GLY A 241 -6.31 8.16 0.01
CA GLY A 241 -7.15 7.05 -0.44
C GLY A 241 -7.34 7.05 -1.94
N ARG A 242 -8.25 6.19 -2.43
CA ARG A 242 -8.66 6.19 -3.83
C ARG A 242 -9.91 7.01 -4.04
N SER A 243 -9.96 7.80 -5.10
CA SER A 243 -11.14 8.60 -5.44
C SER A 243 -12.43 7.74 -5.55
N LYS A 244 -12.31 6.54 -6.11
CA LYS A 244 -13.42 5.58 -6.24
C LYS A 244 -13.79 4.84 -4.95
N GLU A 245 -12.97 4.90 -3.92
CA GLU A 245 -13.20 4.28 -2.61
C GLU A 245 -13.59 5.34 -1.56
N LEU A 246 -13.55 6.62 -1.94
CA LEU A 246 -14.00 7.72 -1.08
C LEU A 246 -15.46 7.51 -0.71
N ILE A 247 -15.77 7.62 0.57
CA ILE A 247 -17.12 7.51 1.11
C ILE A 247 -17.62 8.91 1.40
N ILE A 248 -18.75 9.28 0.82
CA ILE A 248 -19.38 10.59 1.08
C ILE A 248 -20.52 10.37 2.08
N HIS A 249 -20.25 10.64 3.35
CA HIS A 249 -21.21 10.46 4.44
C HIS A 249 -21.64 11.80 5.05
N GLY A 250 -22.94 12.10 4.98
CA GLY A 250 -23.47 13.37 5.47
C GLY A 250 -22.86 14.61 4.79
N GLY A 251 -22.42 14.48 3.54
CA GLY A 251 -21.74 15.54 2.78
C GLY A 251 -20.25 15.72 3.12
N PHE A 252 -19.67 14.84 3.94
CA PHE A 252 -18.24 14.86 4.30
C PHE A 252 -17.47 13.72 3.67
N ASN A 253 -16.24 14.00 3.28
CA ASN A 253 -15.31 13.00 2.78
C ASN A 253 -14.82 12.11 3.93
N VAL A 254 -15.02 10.79 3.81
CA VAL A 254 -14.45 9.78 4.70
C VAL A 254 -13.47 8.93 3.88
N TYR A 255 -12.21 9.03 4.21
CA TYR A 255 -11.16 8.23 3.58
C TYR A 255 -11.04 6.88 4.27
N PRO A 256 -11.34 5.75 3.60
CA PRO A 256 -11.25 4.43 4.21
C PRO A 256 -9.93 4.14 4.96
N PRO A 257 -8.74 4.52 4.43
CA PRO A 257 -7.48 4.28 5.12
C PRO A 257 -7.38 4.94 6.50
N GLU A 258 -8.00 6.09 6.71
CA GLU A 258 -8.00 6.76 8.02
C GLU A 258 -8.79 5.97 9.06
N VAL A 259 -9.95 5.44 8.67
CA VAL A 259 -10.78 4.61 9.55
C VAL A 259 -10.12 3.26 9.80
N GLU A 260 -9.51 2.67 8.78
CA GLU A 260 -8.73 1.44 8.87
C GLU A 260 -7.54 1.60 9.83
N ALA A 261 -6.82 2.71 9.74
CA ALA A 261 -5.70 3.00 10.64
C ALA A 261 -6.15 3.07 12.11
N ALA A 262 -7.28 3.74 12.39
CA ALA A 262 -7.82 3.82 13.73
C ALA A 262 -8.23 2.45 14.29
N LEU A 263 -8.82 1.56 13.47
CA LEU A 263 -9.18 0.20 13.84
C LEU A 263 -7.95 -0.68 14.06
N ASN A 264 -6.96 -0.58 13.17
CA ASN A 264 -5.74 -1.40 13.20
C ASN A 264 -4.81 -1.04 14.38
N ASP A 265 -4.96 0.15 14.98
CA ASP A 265 -4.24 0.55 16.20
C ASP A 265 -4.69 -0.27 17.43
N HIS A 266 -5.86 -0.91 17.38
CA HIS A 266 -6.30 -1.77 18.46
C HIS A 266 -5.44 -3.04 18.56
N PRO A 267 -4.96 -3.42 19.79
CA PRO A 267 -4.02 -4.53 19.95
C PRO A 267 -4.49 -5.89 19.43
N GLN A 268 -5.79 -6.13 19.43
CA GLN A 268 -6.41 -7.40 19.03
C GLN A 268 -6.85 -7.41 17.54
N VAL A 269 -6.71 -6.30 16.83
CA VAL A 269 -7.01 -6.22 15.40
C VAL A 269 -5.78 -6.65 14.58
N ILE A 270 -5.99 -7.59 13.66
CA ILE A 270 -4.96 -8.05 12.72
C ILE A 270 -4.88 -7.10 11.53
N GLN A 271 -6.03 -6.83 10.92
CA GLN A 271 -6.21 -5.86 9.83
C GLN A 271 -7.69 -5.53 9.66
N SER A 272 -7.99 -4.46 8.95
CA SER A 272 -9.35 -4.07 8.64
C SER A 272 -9.52 -3.62 7.20
N ALA A 273 -10.76 -3.63 6.72
CA ALA A 273 -11.17 -3.05 5.45
C ALA A 273 -12.42 -2.19 5.67
N VAL A 274 -12.43 -0.99 5.13
CA VAL A 274 -13.55 -0.05 5.22
C VAL A 274 -14.07 0.23 3.83
N VAL A 275 -15.40 0.18 3.68
CA VAL A 275 -16.10 0.44 2.42
C VAL A 275 -17.36 1.25 2.65
N GLY A 276 -17.77 1.99 1.62
CA GLY A 276 -19.06 2.67 1.57
C GLY A 276 -20.18 1.74 1.12
N ARG A 277 -21.39 1.93 1.67
CA ARG A 277 -22.62 1.34 1.16
C ARG A 277 -23.64 2.44 0.93
N SER A 278 -24.05 2.63 -0.32
CA SER A 278 -25.12 3.58 -0.63
C SER A 278 -26.45 3.16 0.02
N LYS A 279 -27.07 4.07 0.73
CA LYS A 279 -28.37 3.86 1.39
C LYS A 279 -29.10 5.19 1.55
N ASP A 280 -30.35 5.24 1.09
CA ASP A 280 -31.26 6.38 1.27
C ASP A 280 -30.69 7.74 0.78
N GLY A 281 -29.84 7.73 -0.27
CA GLY A 281 -29.24 8.92 -0.86
C GLY A 281 -27.96 9.42 -0.17
N ASP A 282 -27.46 8.68 0.81
CA ASP A 282 -26.17 8.90 1.50
C ASP A 282 -25.31 7.63 1.42
N GLU A 283 -24.10 7.66 1.95
CA GLU A 283 -23.24 6.48 2.09
C GLU A 283 -23.01 6.15 3.57
N GLU A 284 -23.21 4.89 3.91
CA GLU A 284 -22.87 4.37 5.24
C GLU A 284 -21.42 3.84 5.24
N VAL A 285 -20.66 4.16 6.28
CA VAL A 285 -19.32 3.61 6.50
C VAL A 285 -19.45 2.22 7.13
N LEU A 286 -18.94 1.20 6.46
CA LEU A 286 -18.90 -0.20 6.93
C LEU A 286 -17.47 -0.61 7.20
N ALA A 287 -17.21 -1.27 8.34
CA ALA A 287 -15.91 -1.80 8.69
C ALA A 287 -15.96 -3.33 8.83
N PHE A 288 -14.98 -4.00 8.22
CA PHE A 288 -14.75 -5.43 8.31
C PHE A 288 -13.40 -5.64 8.99
N VAL A 289 -13.40 -6.27 10.14
CA VAL A 289 -12.23 -6.33 11.02
C VAL A 289 -11.80 -7.77 11.22
N GLN A 290 -10.59 -8.08 10.80
CA GLN A 290 -9.99 -9.39 11.03
C GLN A 290 -9.41 -9.46 12.43
N VAL A 291 -9.81 -10.47 13.17
CA VAL A 291 -9.40 -10.74 14.55
C VAL A 291 -9.08 -12.23 14.73
N SER A 292 -8.31 -12.55 15.77
CA SER A 292 -8.06 -13.95 16.16
C SER A 292 -9.25 -14.49 16.96
N ASP A 293 -9.60 -15.76 16.74
CA ASP A 293 -10.64 -16.43 17.54
C ASP A 293 -10.27 -16.57 19.03
N ARG A 294 -8.95 -16.55 19.33
CA ARG A 294 -8.44 -16.70 20.71
C ARG A 294 -8.40 -15.40 21.50
N ASP A 295 -8.40 -14.26 20.81
CA ASP A 295 -8.22 -12.93 21.40
C ASP A 295 -9.09 -11.94 20.61
N ARG A 296 -10.41 -12.04 20.81
CA ARG A 296 -11.41 -11.32 20.04
C ARG A 296 -12.03 -10.20 20.88
N PRO A 297 -11.86 -8.93 20.48
CA PRO A 297 -12.56 -7.81 21.11
C PRO A 297 -14.06 -7.88 20.80
N ASP A 298 -14.88 -7.24 21.60
CA ASP A 298 -16.26 -7.00 21.21
C ASP A 298 -16.41 -5.74 20.36
N VAL A 299 -17.56 -5.60 19.67
CA VAL A 299 -17.84 -4.45 18.80
C VAL A 299 -17.95 -3.15 19.59
N ALA A 300 -18.45 -3.20 20.84
CA ALA A 300 -18.61 -2.01 21.69
C ALA A 300 -17.24 -1.50 22.16
N GLU A 301 -16.32 -2.40 22.48
CA GLU A 301 -14.94 -2.08 22.81
C GLU A 301 -14.23 -1.39 21.63
N LEU A 302 -14.32 -1.96 20.43
CA LEU A 302 -13.75 -1.34 19.22
C LEU A 302 -14.36 0.04 18.94
N ARG A 303 -15.68 0.18 19.08
CA ARG A 303 -16.35 1.48 18.92
C ARG A 303 -15.84 2.52 19.90
N ALA A 304 -15.70 2.16 21.18
CA ALA A 304 -15.18 3.06 22.20
C ALA A 304 -13.74 3.46 21.87
N PHE A 305 -12.91 2.51 21.46
CA PHE A 305 -11.52 2.75 21.10
C PHE A 305 -11.35 3.73 19.92
N ILE A 306 -12.10 3.55 18.83
CA ILE A 306 -11.99 4.42 17.65
C ILE A 306 -12.70 5.77 17.82
N LYS A 307 -13.67 5.87 18.74
CA LYS A 307 -14.38 7.13 19.02
C LYS A 307 -13.45 8.23 19.54
N GLU A 308 -12.38 7.87 20.22
CA GLU A 308 -11.36 8.81 20.72
C GLU A 308 -10.39 9.28 19.60
N ARG A 309 -10.44 8.64 18.42
CA ARG A 309 -9.48 8.81 17.33
C ARG A 309 -10.10 9.37 16.05
N LEU A 310 -11.41 9.22 15.89
CA LEU A 310 -12.14 9.60 14.68
C LEU A 310 -13.21 10.63 14.97
N ALA A 311 -13.41 11.55 14.05
CA ALA A 311 -14.57 12.43 14.04
C ALA A 311 -15.86 11.60 13.91
N GLY A 312 -16.97 12.08 14.51
CA GLY A 312 -18.23 11.34 14.59
C GLY A 312 -18.76 10.87 13.23
N TYR A 313 -18.65 11.68 12.18
CA TYR A 313 -19.09 11.34 10.82
C TYR A 313 -18.23 10.24 10.15
N LYS A 314 -17.03 9.98 10.64
CA LYS A 314 -16.14 8.91 10.15
C LYS A 314 -16.39 7.56 10.82
N MET A 315 -17.22 7.54 11.85
CA MET A 315 -17.49 6.33 12.63
C MET A 315 -18.23 5.28 11.80
N PRO A 316 -17.73 4.02 11.73
CA PRO A 316 -18.44 2.96 11.03
C PRO A 316 -19.84 2.75 11.59
N LYS A 317 -20.84 2.72 10.72
CA LYS A 317 -22.22 2.38 11.07
C LYS A 317 -22.31 0.93 11.58
N HIS A 318 -21.62 0.02 10.87
CA HIS A 318 -21.55 -1.39 11.20
C HIS A 318 -20.09 -1.85 11.23
N ILE A 319 -19.77 -2.69 12.21
CA ILE A 319 -18.47 -3.34 12.36
C ILE A 319 -18.71 -4.85 12.36
N VAL A 320 -18.14 -5.54 11.37
CA VAL A 320 -18.19 -6.99 11.24
C VAL A 320 -16.85 -7.58 11.68
N LEU A 321 -16.87 -8.47 12.67
CA LEU A 321 -15.67 -9.18 13.13
C LEU A 321 -15.56 -10.53 12.42
N THR A 322 -14.40 -10.85 11.87
CA THR A 322 -14.16 -12.08 11.11
C THR A 322 -12.77 -12.66 11.35
N GLY A 323 -12.60 -13.96 11.13
CA GLY A 323 -11.29 -14.61 11.18
C GLY A 323 -10.44 -14.38 9.91
N ALA A 324 -11.06 -14.02 8.78
CA ALA A 324 -10.35 -13.78 7.52
C ALA A 324 -11.09 -12.77 6.64
N LEU A 325 -10.33 -11.94 5.92
CA LEU A 325 -10.85 -11.01 4.91
C LEU A 325 -10.52 -11.49 3.49
N PRO A 326 -11.41 -11.27 2.50
CA PRO A 326 -11.12 -11.57 1.11
C PRO A 326 -9.88 -10.85 0.62
N ALA A 327 -8.90 -11.59 0.10
CA ALA A 327 -7.65 -11.04 -0.42
C ALA A 327 -7.24 -11.69 -1.75
N ALA A 328 -6.54 -10.94 -2.60
CA ALA A 328 -5.90 -11.45 -3.79
C ALA A 328 -4.65 -12.29 -3.42
N PRO A 329 -4.13 -13.12 -4.36
CA PRO A 329 -2.88 -13.86 -4.14
C PRO A 329 -1.67 -12.99 -3.82
N THR A 330 -1.73 -11.69 -4.14
CA THR A 330 -0.72 -10.68 -3.81
C THR A 330 -0.81 -10.18 -2.37
N GLY A 331 -1.82 -10.62 -1.60
CA GLY A 331 -2.10 -10.12 -0.25
C GLY A 331 -2.92 -8.82 -0.20
N LYS A 332 -3.31 -8.26 -1.34
CA LYS A 332 -4.16 -7.06 -1.39
C LYS A 332 -5.60 -7.43 -1.04
N LEU A 333 -6.21 -6.71 -0.08
CA LEU A 333 -7.61 -6.87 0.27
C LEU A 333 -8.54 -6.53 -0.90
N LEU A 334 -9.54 -7.38 -1.10
CA LEU A 334 -10.54 -7.23 -2.17
C LEU A 334 -11.78 -6.50 -1.62
N LYS A 335 -11.64 -5.17 -1.42
CA LYS A 335 -12.69 -4.33 -0.82
C LYS A 335 -14.04 -4.47 -1.50
N HIS A 336 -14.07 -4.58 -2.83
CA HIS A 336 -15.30 -4.76 -3.61
C HIS A 336 -16.08 -6.05 -3.30
N LYS A 337 -15.45 -7.04 -2.64
CA LYS A 337 -16.09 -8.29 -2.23
C LYS A 337 -16.59 -8.27 -0.79
N MET A 338 -16.25 -7.26 0.01
CA MET A 338 -16.55 -7.25 1.44
C MET A 338 -18.05 -7.34 1.71
N ILE A 339 -18.85 -6.49 1.08
CA ILE A 339 -20.31 -6.45 1.31
C ILE A 339 -20.96 -7.76 0.91
N GLU A 340 -20.61 -8.32 -0.24
CA GLU A 340 -21.15 -9.59 -0.72
C GLU A 340 -20.73 -10.76 0.19
N THR A 341 -19.45 -10.83 0.56
CA THR A 341 -18.92 -11.92 1.40
C THR A 341 -19.56 -11.97 2.78
N PHE A 342 -19.91 -10.82 3.34
CA PHE A 342 -20.44 -10.71 4.70
C PHE A 342 -21.89 -10.20 4.73
N ALA A 343 -22.66 -10.43 3.65
CA ALA A 343 -24.02 -9.96 3.51
C ALA A 343 -24.94 -10.42 4.68
N ASP A 344 -24.77 -11.66 5.14
CA ASP A 344 -25.55 -12.25 6.24
C ASP A 344 -25.26 -11.62 7.61
N GLN A 345 -24.20 -10.85 7.75
CA GLN A 345 -23.79 -10.16 8.99
C GLN A 345 -24.07 -8.65 8.94
N LEU A 346 -24.62 -8.18 7.84
CA LEU A 346 -25.03 -6.79 7.65
C LEU A 346 -26.55 -6.66 7.77
N PRO A 347 -27.07 -5.61 8.44
CA PRO A 347 -28.50 -5.32 8.49
C PRO A 347 -29.06 -4.77 7.19
#